data_b62e48543371bc7c48b7bc12648eac4b
#
_entry.id   b62e48543371bc7c48b7bc12648eac4b
#
_cell.length_a   1.000
_cell.length_b   1.000
_cell.length_c   1.000
_cell.angle_alpha   90.00
_cell.angle_beta   90.00
_cell.angle_gamma   90.00
#
_symmetry.space_group_name_H-M   'P 1'
#
loop_
_entity.id
_entity.type
_entity.pdbx_description
1 polymer ?
#
loop_
_entity_poly.entity_id
_entity_poly.type
_entity_poly.pdbx_seq_one_letter_code
_entity_poly.pdbx_strand_id
1 'polypeptide(L)'
;MTKSWNDLADLQETDYSTYNNLLIIDANNLSYRWLQRPNYASFDADFIRTIQSLAKSYEAARTIVCFDFGKSYYRMEMHEEYKGTRKKPQDEDEIKKYEDFFSVLNALPDQLDEEVLKFRGVEADDILAWITQNMSERYDHTWIVS
;
A
#
# COMPACT_ATOMS: atom_id res chain seq x y z
N MET A 1 6.15 -11.30 9.28
CA MET A 1 7.01 -12.36 8.75
C MET A 1 6.82 -12.48 7.25
N THR A 2 7.86 -12.19 6.51
CA THR A 2 7.82 -12.26 5.04
C THR A 2 7.90 -13.72 4.61
N LYS A 3 6.88 -14.19 3.91
CA LYS A 3 6.90 -15.51 3.32
C LYS A 3 7.59 -15.44 1.96
N SER A 4 8.40 -16.42 1.66
CA SER A 4 9.01 -16.52 0.35
C SER A 4 7.99 -17.04 -0.67
N TRP A 5 8.31 -16.91 -1.95
CA TRP A 5 7.48 -17.48 -3.02
C TRP A 5 7.30 -18.99 -2.87
N ASN A 6 8.33 -19.68 -2.36
CA ASN A 6 8.25 -21.15 -2.15
C ASN A 6 7.24 -21.48 -1.06
N ASP A 7 7.19 -20.71 0.01
CA ASP A 7 6.20 -20.89 1.09
C ASP A 7 4.78 -20.70 0.59
N LEU A 8 4.60 -19.79 -0.36
CA LEU A 8 3.29 -19.55 -0.96
C LEU A 8 2.85 -20.66 -1.89
N ALA A 9 3.79 -21.25 -2.61
CA ALA A 9 3.49 -22.41 -3.44
C ALA A 9 3.06 -23.61 -2.58
N ASP A 10 3.72 -23.82 -1.45
CA ASP A 10 3.35 -24.87 -0.49
C ASP A 10 1.95 -24.64 0.07
N LEU A 11 1.62 -23.38 0.37
CA LEU A 11 0.26 -23.04 0.84
C LEU A 11 -0.80 -23.33 -0.21
N GLN A 12 -0.50 -23.09 -1.49
CA GLN A 12 -1.43 -23.40 -2.57
C GLN A 12 -1.65 -24.90 -2.72
N GLU A 13 -0.62 -25.70 -2.47
CA GLU A 13 -0.71 -27.15 -2.58
C GLU A 13 -1.41 -27.79 -1.40
N THR A 14 -1.29 -27.20 -0.21
CA THR A 14 -1.78 -27.82 1.04
C THR A 14 -3.08 -27.25 1.55
N ASP A 15 -3.41 -26.01 1.17
CA ASP A 15 -4.58 -25.34 1.69
C ASP A 15 -5.68 -25.21 0.63
N TYR A 16 -6.60 -26.13 0.65
CA TYR A 16 -7.84 -26.07 -0.11
C TYR A 16 -8.94 -25.37 0.69
N SER A 17 -8.56 -24.45 1.56
CA SER A 17 -9.54 -23.78 2.41
C SER A 17 -10.50 -22.93 1.59
N THR A 18 -11.57 -22.56 2.24
CA THR A 18 -12.65 -21.75 1.68
C THR A 18 -12.19 -20.36 1.20
N TYR A 19 -10.97 -19.96 1.55
CA TYR A 19 -10.44 -18.63 1.24
C TYR A 19 -9.41 -18.71 0.13
N ASN A 20 -9.84 -18.58 -1.11
CA ASN A 20 -8.92 -18.58 -2.25
C ASN A 20 -8.96 -17.24 -2.98
N ASN A 21 -8.98 -16.17 -2.22
CA ASN A 21 -9.03 -14.81 -2.75
C ASN A 21 -7.70 -14.11 -2.58
N LEU A 22 -7.35 -13.31 -3.58
CA LEU A 22 -6.18 -12.44 -3.53
C LEU A 22 -6.63 -11.01 -3.26
N LEU A 23 -6.07 -10.39 -2.24
CA LEU A 23 -6.28 -8.98 -1.93
C LEU A 23 -5.01 -8.21 -2.21
N ILE A 24 -5.10 -7.19 -3.04
CA ILE A 24 -3.99 -6.32 -3.38
C ILE A 24 -4.32 -4.91 -2.90
N ILE A 25 -3.41 -4.30 -2.18
CA ILE A 25 -3.64 -2.98 -1.59
C ILE A 25 -2.62 -2.00 -2.13
N ASP A 26 -3.12 -0.90 -2.69
CA ASP A 26 -2.30 0.26 -3.03
C ASP A 26 -2.15 1.09 -1.77
N ALA A 27 -1.03 0.90 -1.08
CA ALA A 27 -0.81 1.49 0.23
C ALA A 27 -0.72 3.01 0.20
N ASN A 28 -0.03 3.55 -0.80
CA ASN A 28 0.11 5.00 -0.89
C ASN A 28 -1.25 5.66 -1.09
N ASN A 29 -2.04 5.15 -2.01
CA ASN A 29 -3.35 5.72 -2.29
C ASN A 29 -4.31 5.55 -1.11
N LEU A 30 -4.33 4.38 -0.51
CA LEU A 30 -5.17 4.13 0.67
C LEU A 30 -4.79 5.04 1.83
N SER A 31 -3.50 5.27 2.04
CA SER A 31 -2.99 6.07 3.16
C SER A 31 -3.44 7.53 3.10
N TYR A 32 -3.72 8.06 1.92
CA TYR A 32 -4.16 9.45 1.79
C TYR A 32 -5.47 9.75 2.52
N ARG A 33 -6.23 8.74 2.88
CA ARG A 33 -7.43 8.90 3.72
C ARG A 33 -7.08 9.49 5.08
N TRP A 34 -5.89 9.21 5.60
CA TRP A 34 -5.44 9.73 6.90
C TRP A 34 -4.84 11.12 6.81
N LEU A 35 -4.45 11.57 5.63
CA LEU A 35 -3.84 12.88 5.46
C LEU A 35 -4.74 14.01 5.98
N GLN A 36 -6.06 13.87 5.87
CA GLN A 36 -7.03 14.84 6.32
C GLN A 36 -7.58 14.55 7.72
N ARG A 37 -7.05 13.56 8.40
CA ARG A 37 -7.49 13.19 9.75
C ARG A 37 -6.53 13.73 10.79
N PRO A 38 -7.00 13.89 12.07
CA PRO A 38 -6.13 14.40 13.13
C PRO A 38 -4.88 13.60 13.39
N ASN A 39 -4.90 12.27 13.12
CA ASN A 39 -3.79 11.38 13.37
C ASN A 39 -2.89 11.15 12.14
N TYR A 40 -2.82 12.12 11.24
CA TYR A 40 -2.01 12.01 10.02
C TYR A 40 -0.52 11.76 10.29
N ALA A 41 -0.04 12.10 11.47
CA ALA A 41 1.36 11.90 11.87
C ALA A 41 1.57 10.63 12.70
N SER A 42 0.51 9.84 12.92
CA SER A 42 0.59 8.64 13.76
C SER A 42 -0.48 7.63 13.38
N PHE A 43 -0.70 7.46 12.07
CA PHE A 43 -1.78 6.60 11.59
C PHE A 43 -1.35 5.13 11.38
N ASP A 44 -0.14 4.79 11.73
CA ASP A 44 0.41 3.44 11.48
C ASP A 44 -0.45 2.32 12.07
N ALA A 45 -0.85 2.44 13.33
CA ALA A 45 -1.70 1.44 13.96
C ALA A 45 -3.07 1.31 13.27
N ASP A 46 -3.67 2.43 12.90
CA ASP A 46 -4.95 2.44 12.18
C ASP A 46 -4.82 1.80 10.80
N PHE A 47 -3.75 2.12 10.10
CA PHE A 47 -3.48 1.55 8.79
C PHE A 47 -3.34 0.03 8.87
N ILE A 48 -2.55 -0.45 9.82
CA ILE A 48 -2.33 -1.90 10.02
C ILE A 48 -3.66 -2.60 10.32
N ARG A 49 -4.45 -2.04 11.22
CA ARG A 49 -5.77 -2.60 11.55
C ARG A 49 -6.70 -2.60 10.33
N THR A 50 -6.63 -1.56 9.51
CA THR A 50 -7.43 -1.47 8.29
C THR A 50 -7.05 -2.58 7.31
N ILE A 51 -5.75 -2.83 7.13
CA ILE A 51 -5.28 -3.93 6.27
C ILE A 51 -5.81 -5.27 6.78
N GLN A 52 -5.71 -5.52 8.08
CA GLN A 52 -6.18 -6.76 8.70
C GLN A 52 -7.70 -6.93 8.54
N SER A 53 -8.42 -5.85 8.72
CA SER A 53 -9.88 -5.83 8.57
C SER A 53 -10.31 -6.10 7.12
N LEU A 54 -9.61 -5.50 6.17
CA LEU A 54 -9.87 -5.72 4.74
C LEU A 54 -9.57 -7.17 4.35
N ALA A 55 -8.46 -7.72 4.82
CA ALA A 55 -8.10 -9.11 4.54
C ALA A 55 -9.19 -10.07 5.04
N LYS A 56 -9.74 -9.80 6.20
CA LYS A 56 -10.83 -10.58 6.78
C LYS A 56 -12.13 -10.40 5.99
N SER A 57 -12.47 -9.17 5.65
CA SER A 57 -13.72 -8.85 4.95
C SER A 57 -13.75 -9.46 3.55
N TYR A 58 -12.62 -9.49 2.86
CA TYR A 58 -12.52 -10.07 1.52
C TYR A 58 -12.16 -11.55 1.55
N GLU A 59 -12.07 -12.14 2.72
CA GLU A 59 -11.70 -13.55 2.88
C GLU A 59 -10.43 -13.89 2.11
N ALA A 60 -9.40 -13.05 2.29
CA ALA A 60 -8.17 -13.15 1.54
C ALA A 60 -7.31 -14.32 2.03
N ALA A 61 -7.00 -15.22 1.14
CA ALA A 61 -5.99 -16.24 1.37
C ALA A 61 -4.59 -15.63 1.33
N ARG A 62 -4.44 -14.56 0.57
CA ARG A 62 -3.19 -13.84 0.42
C ARG A 62 -3.47 -12.36 0.31
N THR A 63 -2.68 -11.56 1.02
CA THR A 63 -2.76 -10.10 0.99
C THR A 63 -1.40 -9.55 0.61
N ILE A 64 -1.36 -8.73 -0.43
CA ILE A 64 -0.14 -8.09 -0.92
C ILE A 64 -0.34 -6.58 -0.81
N VAL A 65 0.56 -5.91 -0.09
CA VAL A 65 0.52 -4.47 0.11
C VAL A 65 1.62 -3.84 -0.75
N CYS A 66 1.22 -2.98 -1.66
CA CYS A 66 2.14 -2.38 -2.63
C CYS A 66 2.40 -0.92 -2.29
N PHE A 67 3.67 -0.55 -2.25
CA PHE A 67 4.13 0.81 -1.95
C PHE A 67 4.87 1.40 -3.14
N ASP A 68 4.75 2.70 -3.32
CA ASP A 68 5.64 3.45 -4.20
C ASP A 68 7.01 3.61 -3.53
N PHE A 69 8.07 3.34 -4.26
CA PHE A 69 9.43 3.56 -3.76
C PHE A 69 9.97 4.88 -4.28
N GLY A 70 10.33 5.77 -3.36
CA GLY A 70 10.85 7.09 -3.70
C GLY A 70 9.82 8.04 -4.30
N LYS A 71 8.58 7.61 -4.39
CA LYS A 71 7.52 8.39 -5.02
C LYS A 71 7.10 9.60 -4.21
N SER A 72 7.21 9.54 -2.89
CA SER A 72 6.90 10.71 -2.07
C SER A 72 7.76 11.90 -2.48
N TYR A 73 9.06 11.65 -2.73
CA TYR A 73 9.95 12.69 -3.19
C TYR A 73 9.58 13.17 -4.61
N TYR A 74 9.37 12.22 -5.52
CA TYR A 74 8.98 12.52 -6.89
C TYR A 74 7.67 13.30 -6.96
N ARG A 75 6.68 12.87 -6.17
CA ARG A 75 5.38 13.55 -6.11
C ARG A 75 5.50 14.94 -5.52
N MET A 76 6.38 15.16 -4.56
CA MET A 76 6.61 16.48 -4.02
C MET A 76 7.21 17.41 -5.08
N GLU A 77 8.17 16.94 -5.86
CA GLU A 77 8.71 17.71 -6.98
C GLU A 77 7.64 17.99 -8.04
N MET A 78 6.89 16.99 -8.44
CA MET A 78 5.79 17.15 -9.38
C MET A 78 4.73 18.10 -8.85
N HIS A 79 4.46 18.01 -7.55
CA HIS A 79 3.51 18.88 -6.91
C HIS A 79 3.99 20.32 -6.87
N GLU A 80 5.27 20.55 -6.63
CA GLU A 80 5.87 21.86 -6.68
C GLU A 80 5.82 22.44 -8.10
N GLU A 81 6.18 21.66 -9.11
CA GLU A 81 6.10 22.05 -10.51
C GLU A 81 4.65 22.34 -10.92
N TYR A 82 3.75 21.46 -10.55
CA TYR A 82 2.33 21.62 -10.81
C TYR A 82 1.77 22.86 -10.12
N LYS A 83 2.20 23.11 -8.91
CA LYS A 83 1.77 24.28 -8.13
C LYS A 83 2.55 25.54 -8.47
N GLY A 84 3.60 25.46 -9.26
CA GLY A 84 4.26 26.63 -9.83
C GLY A 84 3.31 27.45 -10.70
N THR A 85 2.27 26.83 -11.22
CA THR A 85 1.21 27.46 -12.00
C THR A 85 -0.05 27.79 -11.20
N ARG A 86 -0.09 27.40 -9.93
CA ARG A 86 -1.20 27.64 -9.01
C ARG A 86 -0.68 28.26 -7.73
N LYS A 87 -1.60 28.69 -6.87
CA LYS A 87 -1.25 29.15 -5.53
C LYS A 87 -0.43 28.09 -4.84
N LYS A 88 0.80 28.41 -4.52
CA LYS A 88 1.62 27.56 -3.68
C LYS A 88 1.04 27.58 -2.27
N PRO A 89 0.70 26.46 -1.66
CA PRO A 89 0.51 26.42 -0.24
C PRO A 89 1.90 26.58 0.37
N GLN A 90 2.18 27.76 0.84
CA GLN A 90 3.49 28.13 1.37
C GLN A 90 3.48 28.11 2.88
N ASP A 91 2.52 27.42 3.46
CA ASP A 91 2.41 27.30 4.87
C ASP A 91 3.43 26.27 5.35
N GLU A 92 4.31 26.70 6.24
CA GLU A 92 5.28 25.80 6.87
C GLU A 92 4.58 24.67 7.62
N ASP A 93 3.40 24.94 8.18
CA ASP A 93 2.60 23.92 8.84
C ASP A 93 2.12 22.84 7.89
N GLU A 94 1.76 23.22 6.67
CA GLU A 94 1.34 22.26 5.65
C GLU A 94 2.51 21.39 5.17
N ILE A 95 3.67 22.00 4.97
CA ILE A 95 4.89 21.29 4.60
C ILE A 95 5.24 20.27 5.68
N LYS A 96 5.21 20.69 6.94
CA LYS A 96 5.47 19.80 8.07
C LYS A 96 4.46 18.66 8.14
N LYS A 97 3.20 18.96 7.87
CA LYS A 97 2.14 17.94 7.84
C LYS A 97 2.46 16.84 6.83
N TYR A 98 2.86 17.21 5.63
CA TYR A 98 3.23 16.25 4.61
C TYR A 98 4.49 15.46 4.99
N GLU A 99 5.48 16.12 5.55
CA GLU A 99 6.69 15.46 6.02
C GLU A 99 6.37 14.42 7.09
N ASP A 100 5.55 14.77 8.06
CA ASP A 100 5.13 13.86 9.13
C ASP A 100 4.33 12.69 8.58
N PHE A 101 3.41 12.97 7.66
CA PHE A 101 2.60 11.94 7.01
C PHE A 101 3.48 10.94 6.24
N PHE A 102 4.38 11.43 5.40
CA PHE A 102 5.26 10.56 4.62
C PHE A 102 6.27 9.82 5.48
N SER A 103 6.67 10.39 6.61
CA SER A 103 7.52 9.70 7.57
C SER A 103 6.83 8.43 8.10
N VAL A 104 5.56 8.53 8.45
CA VAL A 104 4.77 7.37 8.87
C VAL A 104 4.63 6.37 7.73
N LEU A 105 4.25 6.86 6.56
CA LEU A 105 4.03 6.01 5.38
C LEU A 105 5.29 5.23 5.01
N ASN A 106 6.45 5.88 5.03
CA ASN A 106 7.72 5.25 4.67
C ASN A 106 8.18 4.22 5.70
N ALA A 107 7.71 4.31 6.94
CA ALA A 107 8.02 3.33 7.99
C ALA A 107 7.08 2.12 7.98
N LEU A 108 5.92 2.22 7.34
CA LEU A 108 4.92 1.16 7.34
C LEU A 108 5.40 -0.18 6.77
N PRO A 109 6.19 -0.23 5.69
CA PRO A 109 6.63 -1.52 5.15
C PRO A 109 7.32 -2.41 6.17
N ASP A 110 8.07 -1.84 7.10
CA ASP A 110 8.79 -2.59 8.14
C ASP A 110 7.88 -3.02 9.29
N GLN A 111 6.69 -2.47 9.39
CA GLN A 111 5.75 -2.74 10.47
C GLN A 111 4.66 -3.75 10.09
N LEU A 112 4.50 -4.03 8.80
CA LEU A 112 3.45 -4.91 8.32
C LEU A 112 3.88 -6.37 8.37
N ASP A 113 2.96 -7.24 8.82
CA ASP A 113 3.14 -8.69 8.78
C ASP A 113 2.78 -9.27 7.41
N GLU A 114 1.97 -8.54 6.64
CA GLU A 114 1.56 -8.94 5.30
C GLU A 114 2.73 -8.88 4.33
N GLU A 115 2.56 -9.50 3.17
CA GLU A 115 3.54 -9.42 2.10
C GLU A 115 3.58 -8.00 1.53
N VAL A 116 4.76 -7.41 1.52
CA VAL A 116 4.97 -6.04 1.05
C VAL A 116 5.81 -6.07 -0.23
N LEU A 117 5.35 -5.35 -1.23
CA LEU A 117 6.11 -5.15 -2.47
C LEU A 117 6.42 -3.67 -2.64
N LYS A 118 7.70 -3.39 -2.76
CA LYS A 118 8.21 -2.04 -2.93
C LYS A 118 9.50 -2.12 -3.74
N PHE A 119 9.43 -1.65 -4.98
CA PHE A 119 10.58 -1.72 -5.90
C PHE A 119 11.02 -0.34 -6.30
N ARG A 120 12.32 -0.12 -6.27
CA ARG A 120 12.91 1.16 -6.60
C ARG A 120 12.54 1.57 -8.02
N GLY A 121 12.00 2.78 -8.16
CA GLY A 121 11.61 3.33 -9.46
C GLY A 121 10.32 2.77 -10.04
N VAL A 122 9.60 1.93 -9.29
CA VAL A 122 8.35 1.33 -9.74
C VAL A 122 7.19 1.88 -8.91
N GLU A 123 6.14 2.29 -9.59
CA GLU A 123 4.93 2.74 -8.92
C GLU A 123 4.09 1.56 -8.43
N ALA A 124 3.31 1.79 -7.37
CA ALA A 124 2.38 0.77 -6.88
C ALA A 124 1.42 0.33 -7.97
N ASP A 125 0.93 1.25 -8.80
CA ASP A 125 0.03 0.93 -9.93
C ASP A 125 0.62 -0.10 -10.89
N ASP A 126 1.91 0.00 -11.17
CA ASP A 126 2.60 -0.95 -12.04
C ASP A 126 2.69 -2.32 -11.40
N ILE A 127 2.93 -2.37 -10.10
CA ILE A 127 2.97 -3.62 -9.33
C ILE A 127 1.59 -4.28 -9.33
N LEU A 128 0.54 -3.49 -9.08
CA LEU A 128 -0.85 -3.95 -9.10
C LEU A 128 -1.21 -4.56 -10.45
N ALA A 129 -0.86 -3.88 -11.52
CA ALA A 129 -1.13 -4.33 -12.88
C ALA A 129 -0.41 -5.66 -13.16
N TRP A 130 0.86 -5.75 -12.78
CA TRP A 130 1.64 -6.98 -12.98
C TRP A 130 1.03 -8.17 -12.23
N ILE A 131 0.66 -7.98 -10.96
CA ILE A 131 0.05 -9.02 -10.13
C ILE A 131 -1.26 -9.47 -10.74
N THR A 132 -2.10 -8.52 -11.13
CA THR A 132 -3.41 -8.81 -11.71
C THR A 132 -3.26 -9.63 -13.00
N GLN A 133 -2.30 -9.27 -13.85
CA GLN A 133 -2.08 -9.98 -15.12
C GLN A 133 -1.47 -11.36 -14.93
N ASN A 134 -0.61 -11.53 -13.94
CA ASN A 134 0.21 -12.74 -13.83
C ASN A 134 -0.25 -13.71 -12.75
N MET A 135 -1.06 -13.28 -11.81
CA MET A 135 -1.42 -14.07 -10.64
C MET A 135 -2.91 -14.29 -10.46
N SER A 136 -3.78 -13.46 -11.05
CA SER A 136 -5.22 -13.51 -10.78
C SER A 136 -5.86 -14.84 -11.17
N GLU A 137 -5.33 -15.53 -12.17
CA GLU A 137 -5.86 -16.83 -12.61
C GLU A 137 -5.76 -17.92 -11.53
N ARG A 138 -4.87 -17.75 -10.56
CA ARG A 138 -4.65 -18.70 -9.48
C ARG A 138 -5.66 -18.56 -8.35
N TYR A 139 -6.50 -17.53 -8.40
CA TYR A 139 -7.42 -17.18 -7.32
C TYR A 139 -8.85 -17.13 -7.84
N ASP A 140 -9.79 -17.44 -7.00
CA ASP A 140 -11.22 -17.32 -7.34
C ASP A 140 -11.60 -15.88 -7.58
N HIS A 141 -11.10 -14.99 -6.73
CA HIS A 141 -11.33 -13.56 -6.87
C HIS A 141 -10.06 -12.78 -6.55
N THR A 142 -9.84 -11.72 -7.29
CA THR A 142 -8.77 -10.76 -7.03
C THR A 142 -9.39 -9.41 -6.75
N TRP A 143 -9.15 -8.90 -5.55
CA TRP A 143 -9.69 -7.63 -5.10
C TRP A 143 -8.56 -6.61 -5.00
N ILE A 144 -8.79 -5.42 -5.52
CA ILE A 144 -7.85 -4.30 -5.43
C ILE A 144 -8.49 -3.21 -4.59
N VAL A 145 -7.79 -2.78 -3.56
CA VAL A 145 -8.21 -1.69 -2.68
C VAL A 145 -7.20 -0.56 -2.76
N SER A 146 -7.72 0.62 -3.02
CA SER A 146 -6.90 1.82 -3.11
C SER A 146 -7.52 3.02 -2.41
#